data_b878fa1479684d6ddf30f9a0f4870421
#
_entry.id   b878fa1479684d6ddf30f9a0f4870421
#
_cell.length_a   1.000
_cell.length_b   1.000
_cell.length_c   1.000
_cell.angle_alpha   90.00
_cell.angle_beta   90.00
_cell.angle_gamma   90.00
#
_symmetry.space_group_name_H-M   'P 1'
#
loop_
_entity.id
_entity.type
_entity.pdbx_description
1 polymer ?
#
loop_
_entity_poly.entity_id
_entity_poly.type
_entity_poly.pdbx_seq_one_letter_code
_entity_poly.pdbx_strand_id
1 'polypeptide(L)'
;MPVTYLQYIDSVRRMQNPAPNMQLLVSGADTYVHRVVGGHIIAAAYSRGLPMFIVDNTTGGGGANDSAGIVGYRVVNVMNGDISLCRELLEVNTLTGISRLRTILADFGFDGVRAMKVVAYINFYKETERRLGNTAPLSPEKLEEYGSNMLVTWKLNQLCESGRITEENRQYLLGRYAEVSSAAADFESVLVLLAPFISGRKPDPSTCVHFPVGAFRADRAMQEMMCSLLASYVKANPEASVLILDDGNGERGFLSDMIKNLPARTEINMLTRDAFSLTETERNILLNRFPIRIFTRHEDMASCEKLEGHCGDVDIIKHSFTTSVDRRLRANSAWDILLGTNRTDTRTACAPTRDPRFRKEYIQALPPGIGIIDAGGSKAVLSFEA
;
A
#
# COMPACT_ATOMS: atom_id res chain seq x y z
N MET A 1 -1.10 -2.57 -33.69
CA MET A 1 -0.48 -3.57 -32.81
C MET A 1 -0.60 -3.05 -31.39
N PRO A 2 -1.00 -3.86 -30.39
CA PRO A 2 -0.96 -3.42 -29.00
C PRO A 2 0.49 -3.12 -28.60
N VAL A 3 0.68 -2.05 -27.83
CA VAL A 3 1.99 -1.72 -27.27
C VAL A 3 2.31 -2.73 -26.19
N THR A 4 3.53 -3.28 -26.16
CA THR A 4 3.91 -4.19 -25.08
C THR A 4 4.14 -3.41 -23.77
N TYR A 5 3.92 -4.05 -22.62
CA TYR A 5 4.17 -3.45 -21.31
C TYR A 5 5.60 -2.90 -21.18
N LEU A 6 6.61 -3.66 -21.63
CA LEU A 6 7.99 -3.23 -21.58
C LEU A 6 8.26 -2.00 -22.46
N GLN A 7 7.72 -1.97 -23.68
CA GLN A 7 7.83 -0.81 -24.56
C GLN A 7 7.19 0.44 -23.94
N TYR A 8 6.03 0.27 -23.26
CA TYR A 8 5.38 1.36 -22.56
C TYR A 8 6.24 1.90 -21.42
N ILE A 9 6.73 1.04 -20.53
CA ILE A 9 7.57 1.43 -19.41
C ILE A 9 8.86 2.09 -19.89
N ASP A 10 9.49 1.59 -20.92
CA ASP A 10 10.69 2.21 -21.52
C ASP A 10 10.38 3.59 -22.11
N SER A 11 9.21 3.77 -22.73
CA SER A 11 8.79 5.08 -23.24
C SER A 11 8.57 6.08 -22.11
N VAL A 12 7.91 5.68 -21.02
CA VAL A 12 7.71 6.52 -19.82
C VAL A 12 9.05 6.89 -19.18
N ARG A 13 9.97 5.94 -19.06
CA ARG A 13 11.32 6.22 -18.53
C ARG A 13 12.14 7.20 -19.37
N ARG A 14 12.01 7.11 -20.71
CA ARG A 14 12.72 8.04 -21.63
C ARG A 14 12.15 9.45 -21.62
N MET A 15 10.85 9.61 -21.35
CA MET A 15 10.18 10.91 -21.33
C MET A 15 10.41 11.71 -20.06
N GLN A 16 10.88 11.09 -18.99
CA GLN A 16 11.01 11.70 -17.67
C GLN A 16 12.45 11.62 -17.17
N ASN A 17 13.10 12.76 -17.05
CA ASN A 17 14.45 12.87 -16.51
C ASN A 17 14.42 13.84 -15.32
N PRO A 18 14.68 13.41 -14.04
CA PRO A 18 15.03 12.03 -13.64
C PRO A 18 13.83 11.08 -13.71
N ALA A 19 14.09 9.78 -13.89
CA ALA A 19 13.03 8.77 -13.90
C ALA A 19 12.19 8.90 -12.62
N PRO A 20 10.86 9.15 -12.72
CA PRO A 20 10.04 9.31 -11.54
C PRO A 20 9.96 8.00 -10.79
N ASN A 21 9.72 8.09 -9.49
CA ASN A 21 9.37 6.93 -8.69
C ASN A 21 8.13 6.29 -9.32
N MET A 22 8.23 5.02 -9.66
CA MET A 22 7.10 4.29 -10.21
C MET A 22 5.98 4.25 -9.17
N GLN A 23 4.78 4.64 -9.59
CA GLN A 23 3.56 4.53 -8.79
C GLN A 23 2.51 3.89 -9.68
N LEU A 24 2.40 2.57 -9.55
CA LEU A 24 1.61 1.73 -10.43
C LEU A 24 0.54 0.96 -9.64
N LEU A 25 -0.69 1.02 -10.11
CA LEU A 25 -1.78 0.17 -9.65
C LEU A 25 -2.10 -0.87 -10.72
N VAL A 26 -2.10 -2.14 -10.36
CA VAL A 26 -2.67 -3.22 -11.19
C VAL A 26 -3.91 -3.75 -10.48
N SER A 27 -5.04 -3.75 -11.17
CA SER A 27 -6.30 -4.26 -10.64
C SER A 27 -6.90 -5.28 -11.61
N GLY A 28 -7.26 -6.44 -11.08
CA GLY A 28 -7.91 -7.52 -11.81
C GLY A 28 -7.44 -8.91 -11.38
N ALA A 29 -8.10 -9.95 -11.87
CA ALA A 29 -7.87 -11.33 -11.46
C ALA A 29 -6.72 -12.03 -12.20
N ASP A 30 -6.02 -11.36 -13.10
CA ASP A 30 -4.96 -11.97 -13.92
C ASP A 30 -3.65 -12.12 -13.12
N THR A 31 -3.44 -13.32 -12.58
CA THR A 31 -2.24 -13.65 -11.80
C THR A 31 -0.95 -13.65 -12.63
N TYR A 32 -1.03 -13.86 -13.94
CA TYR A 32 0.13 -13.78 -14.83
C TYR A 32 0.64 -12.33 -14.90
N VAL A 33 -0.26 -11.38 -15.14
CA VAL A 33 0.08 -9.95 -15.17
C VAL A 33 0.64 -9.50 -13.83
N HIS A 34 0.02 -9.92 -12.71
CA HIS A 34 0.52 -9.60 -11.37
C HIS A 34 1.96 -10.10 -11.17
N ARG A 35 2.27 -11.31 -11.62
CA ARG A 35 3.61 -11.89 -11.50
C ARG A 35 4.63 -11.14 -12.34
N VAL A 36 4.30 -10.85 -13.62
CA VAL A 36 5.20 -10.13 -14.53
C VAL A 36 5.49 -8.72 -14.02
N VAL A 37 4.44 -7.99 -13.64
CA VAL A 37 4.57 -6.61 -13.15
C VAL A 37 5.27 -6.57 -11.79
N GLY A 38 4.90 -7.46 -10.87
CA GLY A 38 5.53 -7.56 -9.55
C GLY A 38 7.03 -7.87 -9.65
N GLY A 39 7.40 -8.84 -10.49
CA GLY A 39 8.81 -9.16 -10.76
C GLY A 39 9.58 -7.98 -11.35
N HIS A 40 8.96 -7.24 -12.27
CA HIS A 40 9.57 -6.03 -12.85
C HIS A 40 9.78 -4.92 -11.81
N ILE A 41 8.79 -4.67 -10.95
CA ILE A 41 8.89 -3.68 -9.85
C ILE A 41 10.05 -4.04 -8.92
N ILE A 42 10.13 -5.30 -8.50
CA ILE A 42 11.18 -5.80 -7.62
C ILE A 42 12.56 -5.65 -8.26
N ALA A 43 12.72 -6.06 -9.52
CA ALA A 43 13.97 -5.92 -10.24
C ALA A 43 14.37 -4.46 -10.45
N ALA A 44 13.42 -3.58 -10.75
CA ALA A 44 13.65 -2.16 -10.89
C ALA A 44 14.07 -1.48 -9.58
N ALA A 45 13.49 -1.86 -8.45
CA ALA A 45 13.88 -1.35 -7.13
C ALA A 45 15.29 -1.83 -6.76
N TYR A 46 15.60 -3.11 -6.98
CA TYR A 46 16.94 -3.67 -6.75
C TYR A 46 18.02 -2.97 -7.58
N SER A 47 17.77 -2.78 -8.87
CA SER A 47 18.74 -2.10 -9.78
C SER A 47 19.04 -0.66 -9.39
N ARG A 48 18.14 0.00 -8.64
CA ARG A 48 18.32 1.34 -8.10
C ARG A 48 18.89 1.37 -6.68
N GLY A 49 19.16 0.21 -6.10
CA GLY A 49 19.68 0.10 -4.73
C GLY A 49 18.69 0.60 -3.68
N LEU A 50 17.38 0.35 -3.86
CA LEU A 50 16.36 0.72 -2.91
C LEU A 50 16.00 -0.47 -2.01
N PRO A 51 15.88 -0.29 -0.68
CA PRO A 51 15.27 -1.31 0.16
C PRO A 51 13.81 -1.52 -0.26
N MET A 52 13.37 -2.79 -0.24
CA MET A 52 12.04 -3.19 -0.67
C MET A 52 11.18 -3.57 0.53
N PHE A 53 9.94 -3.12 0.53
CA PHE A 53 8.93 -3.51 1.53
C PHE A 53 7.75 -4.14 0.81
N ILE A 54 7.48 -5.42 1.08
CA ILE A 54 6.34 -6.14 0.53
C ILE A 54 5.27 -6.26 1.61
N VAL A 55 4.15 -5.55 1.41
CA VAL A 55 2.95 -5.65 2.25
C VAL A 55 2.04 -6.70 1.64
N ASP A 56 2.00 -7.87 2.23
CA ASP A 56 1.28 -9.03 1.72
C ASP A 56 -0.05 -9.21 2.46
N ASN A 57 -1.14 -8.74 1.84
CA ASN A 57 -2.51 -8.95 2.29
C ASN A 57 -3.18 -10.10 1.54
N THR A 58 -2.44 -11.14 1.20
CA THR A 58 -2.98 -12.33 0.55
C THR A 58 -3.11 -13.50 1.53
N THR A 59 -4.01 -14.44 1.23
CA THR A 59 -4.20 -15.65 2.05
C THR A 59 -3.17 -16.74 1.78
N GLY A 60 -2.41 -16.65 0.67
CA GLY A 60 -1.59 -17.75 0.16
C GLY A 60 -0.08 -17.52 0.14
N GLY A 61 0.42 -16.40 0.69
CA GLY A 61 1.84 -16.04 0.61
C GLY A 61 2.27 -15.86 -0.85
N GLY A 62 2.18 -14.67 -1.38
CA GLY A 62 2.46 -14.41 -2.80
C GLY A 62 3.91 -14.74 -3.17
N GLY A 63 4.14 -15.32 -4.34
CA GLY A 63 5.47 -15.61 -4.89
C GLY A 63 6.38 -14.39 -5.11
N ALA A 64 6.00 -13.22 -4.60
CA ALA A 64 6.82 -12.01 -4.63
C ALA A 64 8.09 -12.16 -3.78
N ASN A 65 8.03 -12.91 -2.67
CA ASN A 65 9.20 -13.21 -1.84
C ASN A 65 10.23 -14.05 -2.62
N ASP A 66 9.76 -15.05 -3.38
CA ASP A 66 10.63 -15.87 -4.22
C ASP A 66 11.25 -15.01 -5.33
N SER A 67 10.45 -14.15 -5.96
CA SER A 67 10.94 -13.22 -6.98
C SER A 67 11.99 -12.25 -6.43
N ALA A 68 11.82 -11.75 -5.20
CA ALA A 68 12.80 -10.89 -4.55
C ALA A 68 14.12 -11.64 -4.27
N GLY A 69 14.04 -12.89 -3.80
CA GLY A 69 15.22 -13.75 -3.61
C GLY A 69 15.96 -14.03 -4.90
N ILE A 70 15.25 -14.34 -5.98
CA ILE A 70 15.85 -14.59 -7.32
C ILE A 70 16.59 -13.36 -7.85
N VAL A 71 16.06 -12.15 -7.62
CA VAL A 71 16.69 -10.90 -8.04
C VAL A 71 17.94 -10.57 -7.22
N GLY A 72 18.09 -11.11 -6.01
CA GLY A 72 19.25 -10.92 -5.15
C GLY A 72 18.99 -10.20 -3.82
N TYR A 73 17.74 -9.89 -3.50
CA TYR A 73 17.39 -9.37 -2.18
C TYR A 73 17.56 -10.43 -1.09
N ARG A 74 18.03 -10.01 0.07
CA ARG A 74 17.88 -10.77 1.31
C ARG A 74 16.46 -10.57 1.82
N VAL A 75 15.62 -11.58 1.64
CA VAL A 75 14.22 -11.54 2.10
C VAL A 75 14.16 -11.85 3.59
N VAL A 76 13.52 -10.97 4.34
CA VAL A 76 13.36 -11.09 5.80
C VAL A 76 11.90 -10.86 6.16
N ASN A 77 11.32 -11.79 6.92
CA ASN A 77 9.99 -11.58 7.49
C ASN A 77 10.12 -10.64 8.71
N VAL A 78 9.35 -9.58 8.71
CA VAL A 78 9.38 -8.58 9.78
C VAL A 78 9.08 -9.16 11.16
N MET A 79 8.30 -10.24 11.24
CA MET A 79 7.96 -10.93 12.51
C MET A 79 9.10 -11.72 13.11
N ASN A 80 10.21 -11.95 12.38
CA ASN A 80 11.36 -12.69 12.90
C ASN A 80 12.27 -11.87 13.84
N GLY A 81 12.03 -10.57 13.96
CA GLY A 81 12.85 -9.69 14.81
C GLY A 81 14.22 -9.32 14.23
N ASP A 82 14.51 -9.71 12.99
CA ASP A 82 15.80 -9.44 12.33
C ASP A 82 15.94 -8.00 11.83
N ILE A 83 14.82 -7.29 11.72
CA ILE A 83 14.73 -5.94 11.17
C ILE A 83 14.15 -4.97 12.20
N SER A 84 14.82 -3.83 12.39
CA SER A 84 14.35 -2.77 13.25
C SER A 84 13.66 -1.66 12.44
N LEU A 85 12.37 -1.49 12.68
CA LEU A 85 11.58 -0.39 12.14
C LEU A 85 11.28 0.69 13.17
N CYS A 86 11.37 0.34 14.46
CA CYS A 86 10.99 1.19 15.57
C CYS A 86 12.17 1.76 16.36
N ARG A 87 13.40 1.35 16.06
CA ARG A 87 14.58 1.78 16.84
C ARG A 87 14.67 3.31 16.93
N GLU A 88 14.42 4.01 15.82
CA GLU A 88 14.40 5.47 15.75
C GLU A 88 13.17 6.06 16.46
N LEU A 89 12.06 5.32 16.54
CA LEU A 89 10.85 5.75 17.23
C LEU A 89 11.02 5.78 18.75
N LEU A 90 11.84 4.88 19.27
CA LEU A 90 12.19 4.84 20.69
C LEU A 90 13.30 5.86 21.04
N GLU A 91 13.95 6.45 20.06
CA GLU A 91 14.83 7.61 20.25
C GLU A 91 13.99 8.88 20.45
N VAL A 92 13.30 8.98 21.60
CA VAL A 92 12.34 10.04 21.95
C VAL A 92 13.05 11.38 22.23
N ASN A 93 14.20 11.63 21.62
CA ASN A 93 14.99 12.85 21.83
C ASN A 93 14.52 14.02 20.96
N THR A 94 13.59 13.79 20.03
CA THR A 94 13.09 14.78 19.10
C THR A 94 11.57 14.87 19.12
N LEU A 95 11.02 16.05 18.84
CA LEU A 95 9.57 16.23 18.68
C LEU A 95 8.98 15.25 17.62
N THR A 96 9.76 14.98 16.58
CA THR A 96 9.36 14.01 15.54
C THR A 96 9.25 12.59 16.10
N GLY A 97 10.23 12.14 16.91
CA GLY A 97 10.19 10.82 17.54
C GLY A 97 9.00 10.69 18.52
N ILE A 98 8.77 11.73 19.35
CA ILE A 98 7.62 11.79 20.24
C ILE A 98 6.29 11.71 19.46
N SER A 99 6.16 12.47 18.38
CA SER A 99 4.95 12.47 17.55
C SER A 99 4.70 11.10 16.92
N ARG A 100 5.76 10.44 16.43
CA ARG A 100 5.66 9.09 15.86
C ARG A 100 5.23 8.06 16.89
N LEU A 101 5.87 8.06 18.07
CA LEU A 101 5.50 7.14 19.14
C LEU A 101 4.04 7.35 19.56
N ARG A 102 3.59 8.59 19.67
CA ARG A 102 2.19 8.89 19.96
C ARG A 102 1.23 8.33 18.90
N THR A 103 1.59 8.45 17.62
CA THR A 103 0.76 7.90 16.54
C THR A 103 0.65 6.38 16.67
N ILE A 104 1.77 5.69 16.88
CA ILE A 104 1.78 4.24 17.07
C ILE A 104 0.96 3.84 18.30
N LEU A 105 1.16 4.52 19.42
CA LEU A 105 0.41 4.24 20.66
C LEU A 105 -1.10 4.49 20.49
N ALA A 106 -1.50 5.45 19.66
CA ALA A 106 -2.90 5.69 19.35
C ALA A 106 -3.54 4.50 18.61
N ASP A 107 -2.78 3.85 17.71
CA ASP A 107 -3.24 2.64 17.01
C ASP A 107 -3.48 1.47 18.00
N PHE A 108 -2.82 1.49 19.17
CA PHE A 108 -3.08 0.57 20.29
C PHE A 108 -4.15 1.05 21.28
N GLY A 109 -4.91 2.09 20.94
CA GLY A 109 -5.97 2.63 21.80
C GLY A 109 -5.47 3.48 22.97
N PHE A 110 -4.22 3.96 22.94
CA PHE A 110 -3.72 4.90 23.94
C PHE A 110 -4.23 6.31 23.62
N ASP A 111 -4.93 6.90 24.56
CA ASP A 111 -5.23 8.33 24.47
C ASP A 111 -3.98 9.20 24.62
N GLY A 112 -4.12 10.51 24.34
CA GLY A 112 -2.99 11.42 24.37
C GLY A 112 -2.28 11.50 25.74
N VAL A 113 -3.01 11.29 26.85
CA VAL A 113 -2.45 11.35 28.20
C VAL A 113 -1.64 10.09 28.49
N ARG A 114 -2.21 8.90 28.20
CA ARG A 114 -1.52 7.63 28.37
C ARG A 114 -0.26 7.57 27.48
N ALA A 115 -0.38 8.00 26.23
CA ALA A 115 0.77 8.06 25.31
C ALA A 115 1.89 8.97 25.85
N MET A 116 1.57 10.12 26.44
CA MET A 116 2.58 10.99 27.05
C MET A 116 3.22 10.39 28.30
N LYS A 117 2.50 9.61 29.08
CA LYS A 117 3.09 8.87 30.21
C LYS A 117 4.09 7.81 29.74
N VAL A 118 3.79 7.10 28.66
CA VAL A 118 4.74 6.14 28.03
C VAL A 118 5.99 6.86 27.53
N VAL A 119 5.84 8.01 26.89
CA VAL A 119 6.97 8.87 26.47
C VAL A 119 7.83 9.27 27.67
N ALA A 120 7.20 9.71 28.77
CA ALA A 120 7.91 10.08 29.99
C ALA A 120 8.63 8.88 30.62
N TYR A 121 8.04 7.70 30.59
CA TYR A 121 8.66 6.45 31.06
C TYR A 121 9.90 6.08 30.23
N ILE A 122 9.84 6.15 28.91
CA ILE A 122 10.99 5.91 28.04
C ILE A 122 12.10 6.92 28.30
N ASN A 123 11.76 8.18 28.49
CA ASN A 123 12.75 9.23 28.83
C ASN A 123 13.40 8.98 30.20
N PHE A 124 12.62 8.55 31.19
CA PHE A 124 13.18 8.15 32.49
C PHE A 124 14.18 7.01 32.35
N TYR A 125 13.83 5.96 31.63
CA TYR A 125 14.73 4.86 31.33
C TYR A 125 16.05 5.36 30.70
N LYS A 126 15.94 6.14 29.62
CA LYS A 126 17.13 6.68 28.91
C LYS A 126 17.99 7.57 29.80
N GLU A 127 17.38 8.40 30.62
CA GLU A 127 18.11 9.26 31.55
C GLU A 127 18.87 8.44 32.58
N THR A 128 18.23 7.39 33.11
CA THR A 128 18.84 6.49 34.08
C THR A 128 20.02 5.74 33.46
N GLU A 129 19.84 5.10 32.31
CA GLU A 129 20.91 4.37 31.61
C GLU A 129 22.08 5.30 31.24
N ARG A 130 21.81 6.53 30.77
CA ARG A 130 22.85 7.51 30.49
C ARG A 130 23.67 7.87 31.74
N ARG A 131 23.02 8.06 32.90
CA ARG A 131 23.70 8.35 34.18
C ARG A 131 24.56 7.18 34.64
N LEU A 132 24.19 5.97 34.23
CA LEU A 132 24.95 4.74 34.46
C LEU A 132 26.12 4.54 33.48
N GLY A 133 26.29 5.43 32.52
CA GLY A 133 27.28 5.27 31.45
C GLY A 133 26.92 4.22 30.40
N ASN A 134 25.70 3.71 30.43
CA ASN A 134 25.22 2.73 29.46
C ASN A 134 24.67 3.46 28.21
N THR A 135 25.26 3.16 27.06
CA THR A 135 24.80 3.67 25.75
C THR A 135 24.04 2.60 24.95
N ALA A 136 23.75 1.45 25.58
CA ALA A 136 23.06 0.36 24.90
C ALA A 136 21.64 0.78 24.47
N PRO A 137 21.20 0.36 23.28
CA PRO A 137 19.86 0.66 22.81
C PRO A 137 18.79 0.06 23.74
N LEU A 138 17.62 0.65 23.71
CA LEU A 138 16.44 0.11 24.38
C LEU A 138 16.20 -1.33 23.91
N SER A 139 16.05 -2.25 24.86
CA SER A 139 15.64 -3.63 24.59
C SER A 139 14.48 -4.02 25.51
N PRO A 140 13.59 -4.94 25.07
CA PRO A 140 12.49 -5.43 25.92
C PRO A 140 12.96 -5.95 27.26
N GLU A 141 14.06 -6.74 27.29
CA GLU A 141 14.60 -7.33 28.50
C GLU A 141 15.09 -6.27 29.51
N LYS A 142 15.69 -5.20 29.00
CA LYS A 142 16.11 -4.07 29.85
C LYS A 142 14.95 -3.26 30.37
N LEU A 143 13.85 -3.16 29.61
CA LEU A 143 12.65 -2.47 30.07
C LEU A 143 11.90 -3.24 31.14
N GLU A 144 11.93 -4.58 31.11
CA GLU A 144 11.41 -5.40 32.22
C GLU A 144 12.10 -5.08 33.55
N GLU A 145 13.39 -4.81 33.54
CA GLU A 145 14.13 -4.38 34.75
C GLU A 145 13.58 -3.07 35.36
N TYR A 146 12.94 -2.24 34.57
CA TYR A 146 12.32 -0.98 34.99
C TYR A 146 10.81 -1.07 35.16
N GLY A 147 10.19 -2.20 34.85
CA GLY A 147 8.73 -2.42 34.94
C GLY A 147 8.23 -2.56 36.39
N SER A 148 9.08 -3.01 37.32
CA SER A 148 8.73 -3.22 38.72
C SER A 148 9.32 -2.15 39.62
N ASN A 149 8.48 -1.54 40.46
CA ASN A 149 8.94 -0.58 41.48
C ASN A 149 10.02 -1.18 42.40
N MET A 150 9.86 -2.45 42.77
CA MET A 150 10.83 -3.17 43.62
C MET A 150 12.17 -3.30 42.89
N LEU A 151 12.18 -3.70 41.61
CA LEU A 151 13.42 -3.89 40.85
C LEU A 151 14.12 -2.54 40.59
N VAL A 152 13.37 -1.47 40.26
CA VAL A 152 13.95 -0.13 40.11
C VAL A 152 14.58 0.36 41.41
N THR A 153 13.85 0.25 42.52
CA THR A 153 14.36 0.65 43.84
C THR A 153 15.62 -0.11 44.21
N TRP A 154 15.61 -1.44 44.05
CA TRP A 154 16.76 -2.27 44.29
C TRP A 154 17.97 -1.90 43.43
N LYS A 155 17.77 -1.72 42.13
CA LYS A 155 18.81 -1.32 41.16
C LYS A 155 19.41 0.04 41.54
N LEU A 156 18.57 1.04 41.84
CA LEU A 156 19.05 2.36 42.23
C LEU A 156 19.81 2.35 43.56
N ASN A 157 19.41 1.49 44.54
CA ASN A 157 20.14 1.29 45.77
C ASN A 157 21.52 0.67 45.48
N GLN A 158 21.62 -0.42 44.72
CA GLN A 158 22.89 -1.00 44.32
C GLN A 158 23.84 -0.03 43.65
N LEU A 159 23.29 0.85 42.79
CA LEU A 159 24.09 1.86 42.12
C LEU A 159 24.59 2.96 43.04
N CYS A 160 23.82 3.30 44.05
CA CYS A 160 24.25 4.22 45.08
C CYS A 160 25.33 3.57 46.00
N GLU A 161 25.12 2.35 46.44
CA GLU A 161 26.06 1.60 47.22
C GLU A 161 27.41 1.34 46.52
N SER A 162 27.37 1.16 45.19
CA SER A 162 28.57 1.03 44.38
C SER A 162 29.24 2.36 44.02
N GLY A 163 28.70 3.49 44.48
CA GLY A 163 29.23 4.82 44.22
C GLY A 163 29.05 5.32 42.76
N ARG A 164 28.23 4.63 41.95
CA ARG A 164 27.95 5.02 40.57
C ARG A 164 27.00 6.22 40.47
N ILE A 165 26.12 6.38 41.45
CA ILE A 165 25.23 7.53 41.60
C ILE A 165 25.32 8.05 43.03
N THR A 166 25.05 9.33 43.22
CA THR A 166 24.94 9.97 44.54
C THR A 166 23.58 9.68 45.15
N GLU A 167 23.46 9.78 46.48
CA GLU A 167 22.16 9.66 47.17
C GLU A 167 21.14 10.68 46.67
N GLU A 168 21.57 11.88 46.37
CA GLU A 168 20.71 12.91 45.79
C GLU A 168 20.16 12.49 44.41
N ASN A 169 21.01 11.95 43.55
CA ASN A 169 20.61 11.39 42.26
C ASN A 169 19.68 10.19 42.42
N ARG A 170 19.92 9.34 43.41
CA ARG A 170 19.03 8.20 43.73
C ARG A 170 17.62 8.68 44.07
N GLN A 171 17.51 9.63 44.99
CA GLN A 171 16.22 10.18 45.39
C GLN A 171 15.51 10.90 44.25
N TYR A 172 16.23 11.68 43.46
CA TYR A 172 15.70 12.30 42.26
C TYR A 172 15.11 11.25 41.28
N LEU A 173 15.86 10.20 40.98
CA LEU A 173 15.42 9.15 40.07
C LEU A 173 14.22 8.37 40.62
N LEU A 174 14.17 8.09 41.93
CA LEU A 174 13.00 7.47 42.57
C LEU A 174 11.76 8.36 42.49
N GLY A 175 11.91 9.67 42.70
CA GLY A 175 10.82 10.63 42.52
C GLY A 175 10.29 10.64 41.08
N ARG A 176 11.20 10.69 40.12
CA ARG A 176 10.82 10.65 38.69
C ARG A 176 10.16 9.33 38.32
N TYR A 177 10.64 8.20 38.85
CA TYR A 177 10.01 6.90 38.60
C TYR A 177 8.58 6.83 39.17
N ALA A 178 8.35 7.36 40.37
CA ALA A 178 7.01 7.39 40.95
C ALA A 178 5.98 8.13 40.06
N GLU A 179 6.41 9.17 39.34
CA GLU A 179 5.58 9.91 38.40
C GLU A 179 5.18 9.08 37.14
N VAL A 180 6.05 8.16 36.72
CA VAL A 180 5.90 7.43 35.45
C VAL A 180 5.56 5.95 35.63
N SER A 181 5.65 5.41 36.86
CA SER A 181 5.48 3.98 37.16
C SER A 181 4.12 3.42 36.69
N SER A 182 3.07 4.24 36.71
CA SER A 182 1.74 3.84 36.22
C SER A 182 1.69 3.54 34.73
N ALA A 183 2.68 4.02 33.94
CA ALA A 183 2.78 3.74 32.52
C ALA A 183 3.62 2.48 32.21
N ALA A 184 4.34 1.93 33.17
CA ALA A 184 5.21 0.80 32.95
C ALA A 184 4.44 -0.45 32.49
N ALA A 185 3.35 -0.80 33.20
CA ALA A 185 2.54 -1.97 32.86
C ALA A 185 1.81 -1.80 31.51
N ASP A 186 1.31 -0.60 31.23
CA ASP A 186 0.71 -0.27 29.94
C ASP A 186 1.72 -0.42 28.80
N PHE A 187 2.95 0.01 29.04
CA PHE A 187 4.02 -0.03 28.04
C PHE A 187 4.58 -1.43 27.83
N GLU A 188 4.63 -2.26 28.87
CA GLU A 188 5.09 -3.65 28.77
C GLU A 188 4.24 -4.44 27.77
N SER A 189 2.91 -4.30 27.80
CA SER A 189 2.03 -4.96 26.84
C SER A 189 2.29 -4.51 25.40
N VAL A 190 2.57 -3.22 25.17
CA VAL A 190 2.92 -2.68 23.87
C VAL A 190 4.29 -3.13 23.42
N LEU A 191 5.26 -3.23 24.33
CA LEU A 191 6.61 -3.70 24.01
C LEU A 191 6.64 -5.15 23.54
N VAL A 192 5.84 -6.03 24.13
CA VAL A 192 5.71 -7.42 23.67
C VAL A 192 5.28 -7.45 22.21
N LEU A 193 4.33 -6.61 21.83
CA LEU A 193 3.85 -6.50 20.44
C LEU A 193 4.88 -5.83 19.52
N LEU A 194 5.64 -4.85 20.02
CA LEU A 194 6.67 -4.14 19.24
C LEU A 194 8.02 -4.86 19.21
N ALA A 195 8.25 -5.85 20.07
CA ALA A 195 9.53 -6.55 20.19
C ALA A 195 10.09 -7.05 18.85
N PRO A 196 9.29 -7.65 17.94
CA PRO A 196 9.77 -8.07 16.63
C PRO A 196 10.31 -6.92 15.78
N PHE A 197 9.87 -5.70 16.03
CA PHE A 197 10.18 -4.51 15.22
C PHE A 197 11.30 -3.64 15.82
N ILE A 198 11.81 -3.97 17.00
CA ILE A 198 12.79 -3.15 17.74
C ILE A 198 14.22 -3.71 17.63
N SER A 199 14.38 -5.03 17.71
CA SER A 199 15.65 -5.70 18.02
C SER A 199 16.60 -5.88 16.85
N GLY A 200 16.12 -5.76 15.61
CA GLY A 200 16.89 -6.09 14.42
C GLY A 200 17.81 -4.98 13.89
N ARG A 201 18.31 -5.20 12.69
CA ARG A 201 19.13 -4.23 11.94
C ARG A 201 18.25 -3.34 11.09
N LYS A 202 18.72 -2.10 10.82
CA LYS A 202 18.04 -1.23 9.86
C LYS A 202 18.05 -1.90 8.48
N PRO A 203 16.94 -1.86 7.71
CA PRO A 203 16.92 -2.31 6.33
C PRO A 203 17.97 -1.59 5.50
N ASP A 204 18.77 -2.33 4.77
CA ASP A 204 19.75 -1.84 3.81
C ASP A 204 19.22 -1.98 2.36
N PRO A 205 19.88 -1.39 1.36
CA PRO A 205 19.47 -1.46 -0.04
C PRO A 205 19.30 -2.87 -0.61
N SER A 206 19.93 -3.88 -0.01
CA SER A 206 19.82 -5.29 -0.41
C SER A 206 18.76 -6.05 0.36
N THR A 207 18.00 -5.38 1.23
CA THR A 207 17.00 -6.01 2.09
C THR A 207 15.60 -5.86 1.49
N CYS A 208 14.88 -6.99 1.42
CA CYS A 208 13.45 -7.04 1.16
C CYS A 208 12.73 -7.46 2.44
N VAL A 209 11.93 -6.57 3.01
CA VAL A 209 11.19 -6.82 4.25
C VAL A 209 9.77 -7.23 3.90
N HIS A 210 9.37 -8.42 4.32
CA HIS A 210 8.04 -8.97 4.12
C HIS A 210 7.15 -8.72 5.34
N PHE A 211 6.02 -8.09 5.12
CA PHE A 211 4.95 -7.83 6.09
C PHE A 211 3.76 -8.74 5.79
N PRO A 212 3.59 -9.86 6.50
CA PRO A 212 2.52 -10.82 6.25
C PRO A 212 1.19 -10.35 6.87
N VAL A 213 0.68 -9.21 6.41
CA VAL A 213 -0.53 -8.57 6.96
C VAL A 213 -1.76 -9.46 6.82
N GLY A 214 -1.85 -10.20 5.71
CA GLY A 214 -2.93 -11.15 5.46
C GLY A 214 -2.97 -12.33 6.43
N ALA A 215 -1.87 -12.68 7.09
CA ALA A 215 -1.84 -13.70 8.12
C ALA A 215 -2.59 -13.29 9.41
N PHE A 216 -2.79 -12.00 9.60
CA PHE A 216 -3.44 -11.42 10.79
C PHE A 216 -4.85 -10.90 10.50
N ARG A 217 -5.59 -11.50 9.56
CA ARG A 217 -6.96 -11.05 9.21
C ARG A 217 -7.94 -11.08 10.37
N ALA A 218 -7.73 -11.94 11.36
CA ALA A 218 -8.54 -11.98 12.57
C ALA A 218 -8.16 -10.92 13.60
N ASP A 219 -7.01 -10.25 13.42
CA ASP A 219 -6.47 -9.24 14.34
C ASP A 219 -6.21 -7.93 13.57
N ARG A 220 -7.26 -7.13 13.47
CA ARG A 220 -7.21 -5.84 12.79
C ARG A 220 -6.20 -4.88 13.41
N ALA A 221 -6.06 -4.89 14.74
CA ALA A 221 -5.12 -4.02 15.44
C ALA A 221 -3.67 -4.32 15.01
N MET A 222 -3.34 -5.61 14.84
CA MET A 222 -2.02 -6.01 14.34
C MET A 222 -1.81 -5.57 12.88
N GLN A 223 -2.83 -5.66 12.01
CA GLN A 223 -2.74 -5.21 10.64
C GLN A 223 -2.50 -3.69 10.56
N GLU A 224 -3.31 -2.92 11.29
CA GLU A 224 -3.19 -1.45 11.36
C GLU A 224 -1.83 -1.04 11.92
N MET A 225 -1.34 -1.71 12.98
CA MET A 225 -0.04 -1.47 13.56
C MET A 225 1.09 -1.69 12.56
N MET A 226 1.13 -2.84 11.88
CA MET A 226 2.17 -3.15 10.91
C MET A 226 2.22 -2.10 9.78
N CYS A 227 1.06 -1.70 9.27
CA CYS A 227 0.94 -0.67 8.25
C CYS A 227 1.37 0.72 8.75
N SER A 228 1.01 1.07 9.99
CA SER A 228 1.41 2.33 10.63
C SER A 228 2.93 2.40 10.88
N LEU A 229 3.52 1.31 11.36
CA LEU A 229 4.97 1.18 11.55
C LEU A 229 5.73 1.36 10.23
N LEU A 230 5.28 0.68 9.18
CA LEU A 230 5.86 0.83 7.84
C LEU A 230 5.74 2.27 7.34
N ALA A 231 4.55 2.87 7.43
CA ALA A 231 4.33 4.24 6.99
C ALA A 231 5.23 5.24 7.75
N SER A 232 5.37 5.06 9.05
CA SER A 232 6.27 5.86 9.89
C SER A 232 7.74 5.68 9.53
N TYR A 233 8.17 4.44 9.27
CA TYR A 233 9.53 4.15 8.85
C TYR A 233 9.85 4.80 7.49
N VAL A 234 8.98 4.59 6.50
CA VAL A 234 9.14 5.14 5.14
C VAL A 234 9.08 6.66 5.14
N LYS A 235 8.26 7.26 6.01
CA LYS A 235 8.22 8.73 6.17
C LYS A 235 9.57 9.31 6.62
N ALA A 236 10.31 8.57 7.44
CA ALA A 236 11.67 8.94 7.86
C ALA A 236 12.72 8.58 6.80
N ASN A 237 12.50 7.54 6.01
CA ASN A 237 13.41 6.98 5.02
C ASN A 237 12.68 6.86 3.67
N PRO A 238 12.43 7.98 2.97
CA PRO A 238 11.56 7.98 1.79
C PRO A 238 12.19 7.35 0.55
N GLU A 239 13.49 7.08 0.57
CA GLU A 239 14.21 6.34 -0.47
C GLU A 239 13.99 4.83 -0.26
N ALA A 240 12.78 4.39 -0.57
CA ALA A 240 12.33 3.01 -0.42
C ALA A 240 11.29 2.69 -1.50
N SER A 241 11.17 1.41 -1.84
CA SER A 241 10.11 0.89 -2.70
C SER A 241 9.13 0.06 -1.87
N VAL A 242 7.84 0.34 -2.01
CA VAL A 242 6.76 -0.39 -1.35
C VAL A 242 5.92 -1.10 -2.39
N LEU A 243 5.78 -2.41 -2.25
CA LEU A 243 4.89 -3.24 -3.05
C LEU A 243 3.78 -3.80 -2.17
N ILE A 244 2.55 -3.49 -2.51
CA ILE A 244 1.36 -3.97 -1.82
C ILE A 244 0.74 -5.07 -2.66
N LEU A 245 0.55 -6.24 -2.07
CA LEU A 245 -0.15 -7.37 -2.65
C LEU A 245 -1.49 -7.51 -1.91
N ASP A 246 -2.60 -7.51 -2.66
CA ASP A 246 -3.93 -7.60 -2.07
C ASP A 246 -4.81 -8.55 -2.89
N ASP A 247 -5.34 -9.58 -2.25
CA ASP A 247 -6.23 -10.55 -2.89
C ASP A 247 -7.69 -10.11 -2.98
N GLY A 248 -7.98 -8.90 -2.54
CA GLY A 248 -9.31 -8.31 -2.62
C GLY A 248 -10.29 -8.80 -1.54
N ASN A 249 -9.84 -9.61 -0.60
CA ASN A 249 -10.69 -10.19 0.45
C ASN A 249 -10.57 -9.44 1.78
N GLY A 250 -11.69 -9.34 2.50
CA GLY A 250 -11.76 -8.74 3.82
C GLY A 250 -11.76 -7.21 3.84
N GLU A 251 -11.60 -6.64 5.03
CA GLU A 251 -11.49 -5.20 5.23
C GLU A 251 -10.11 -4.71 4.77
N ARG A 252 -10.07 -3.60 4.06
CA ARG A 252 -8.86 -3.04 3.44
C ARG A 252 -8.63 -1.56 3.75
N GLY A 253 -9.44 -0.99 4.66
CA GLY A 253 -9.35 0.41 5.05
C GLY A 253 -7.96 0.80 5.53
N PHE A 254 -7.28 -0.09 6.28
CA PHE A 254 -5.92 0.12 6.77
C PHE A 254 -4.88 0.25 5.64
N LEU A 255 -5.06 -0.44 4.50
CA LEU A 255 -4.18 -0.26 3.33
C LEU A 255 -4.36 1.13 2.70
N SER A 256 -5.61 1.58 2.57
CA SER A 256 -5.93 2.91 2.04
C SER A 256 -5.37 4.01 2.95
N ASP A 257 -5.47 3.85 4.25
CA ASP A 257 -4.91 4.78 5.23
C ASP A 257 -3.38 4.78 5.21
N MET A 258 -2.75 3.61 5.10
CA MET A 258 -1.30 3.51 4.91
C MET A 258 -0.86 4.24 3.65
N ILE A 259 -1.49 3.98 2.50
CA ILE A 259 -1.17 4.59 1.20
C ILE A 259 -1.31 6.11 1.27
N LYS A 260 -2.36 6.62 1.92
CA LYS A 260 -2.57 8.06 2.14
C LYS A 260 -1.46 8.70 2.98
N ASN A 261 -0.93 7.97 3.97
CA ASN A 261 0.08 8.46 4.90
C ASN A 261 1.51 8.34 4.37
N LEU A 262 1.75 7.55 3.33
CA LEU A 262 3.07 7.44 2.71
C LEU A 262 3.45 8.71 1.94
N PRO A 263 4.72 9.17 2.00
CA PRO A 263 5.18 10.36 1.29
C PRO A 263 4.92 10.28 -0.23
N ALA A 264 4.61 11.41 -0.86
CA ALA A 264 4.36 11.47 -2.30
C ALA A 264 5.57 11.01 -3.14
N ARG A 265 6.78 11.21 -2.63
CA ARG A 265 8.03 10.83 -3.28
C ARG A 265 8.43 9.35 -3.10
N THR A 266 7.74 8.61 -2.24
CA THR A 266 7.99 7.18 -2.06
C THR A 266 7.45 6.43 -3.26
N GLU A 267 8.22 5.47 -3.76
CA GLU A 267 7.76 4.54 -4.77
C GLU A 267 6.78 3.56 -4.14
N ILE A 268 5.53 3.61 -4.61
CA ILE A 268 4.47 2.73 -4.13
C ILE A 268 3.84 2.06 -5.31
N ASN A 269 3.74 0.74 -5.26
CA ASN A 269 3.08 -0.06 -6.28
C ASN A 269 2.07 -0.99 -5.60
N MET A 270 0.93 -1.20 -6.22
CA MET A 270 -0.11 -2.06 -5.69
C MET A 270 -0.63 -3.03 -6.74
N LEU A 271 -0.65 -4.29 -6.41
CA LEU A 271 -1.25 -5.36 -7.19
C LEU A 271 -2.45 -5.89 -6.41
N THR A 272 -3.65 -5.60 -6.88
CA THR A 272 -4.90 -6.01 -6.22
C THR A 272 -5.79 -6.79 -7.16
N ARG A 273 -6.49 -7.78 -6.63
CA ARG A 273 -7.46 -8.53 -7.41
C ARG A 273 -8.65 -7.69 -7.85
N ASP A 274 -9.06 -6.70 -7.04
CA ASP A 274 -10.17 -5.83 -7.39
C ASP A 274 -10.14 -4.51 -6.60
N ALA A 275 -9.74 -3.43 -7.25
CA ALA A 275 -9.78 -2.08 -6.68
C ALA A 275 -11.21 -1.48 -6.66
N PHE A 276 -12.13 -2.00 -7.48
CA PHE A 276 -13.47 -1.46 -7.61
C PHE A 276 -14.46 -2.05 -6.60
N SER A 277 -14.09 -3.13 -5.90
CA SER A 277 -14.85 -3.66 -4.75
C SER A 277 -14.70 -2.79 -3.49
N LEU A 278 -13.71 -1.90 -3.45
CA LEU A 278 -13.54 -0.91 -2.38
C LEU A 278 -14.69 0.08 -2.30
N THR A 279 -14.84 0.70 -1.12
CA THR A 279 -15.73 1.86 -0.98
C THR A 279 -15.31 2.98 -1.92
N GLU A 280 -16.21 3.89 -2.25
CA GLU A 280 -15.92 5.00 -3.15
C GLU A 280 -14.77 5.88 -2.63
N THR A 281 -14.74 6.14 -1.32
CA THR A 281 -13.68 6.94 -0.70
C THR A 281 -12.31 6.27 -0.82
N GLU A 282 -12.22 4.98 -0.48
CA GLU A 282 -10.97 4.20 -0.56
C GLU A 282 -10.49 4.09 -2.01
N ARG A 283 -11.41 3.79 -2.94
CA ARG A 283 -11.11 3.73 -4.37
C ARG A 283 -10.57 5.06 -4.89
N ASN A 284 -11.17 6.18 -4.51
CA ASN A 284 -10.69 7.50 -4.91
C ASN A 284 -9.30 7.80 -4.37
N ILE A 285 -8.98 7.39 -3.13
CA ILE A 285 -7.61 7.49 -2.58
C ILE A 285 -6.64 6.73 -3.47
N LEU A 286 -6.94 5.47 -3.83
CA LEU A 286 -6.09 4.65 -4.68
C LEU A 286 -5.92 5.28 -6.08
N LEU A 287 -7.02 5.60 -6.74
CA LEU A 287 -6.99 6.15 -8.10
C LEU A 287 -6.25 7.49 -8.16
N ASN A 288 -6.33 8.32 -7.13
CA ASN A 288 -5.59 9.59 -7.08
C ASN A 288 -4.11 9.39 -6.77
N ARG A 289 -3.76 8.33 -6.02
CA ARG A 289 -2.38 8.05 -5.63
C ARG A 289 -1.56 7.46 -6.79
N PHE A 290 -2.19 6.65 -7.64
CA PHE A 290 -1.51 5.94 -8.70
C PHE A 290 -1.78 6.58 -10.08
N PRO A 291 -0.82 7.32 -10.65
CA PRO A 291 -0.98 7.97 -11.96
C PRO A 291 -0.98 6.97 -13.13
N ILE A 292 -0.41 5.79 -12.93
CA ILE A 292 -0.41 4.71 -13.90
C ILE A 292 -1.26 3.57 -13.35
N ARG A 293 -2.27 3.16 -14.10
CA ARG A 293 -3.19 2.11 -13.68
C ARG A 293 -3.33 1.10 -14.81
N ILE A 294 -3.32 -0.16 -14.45
CA ILE A 294 -3.51 -1.28 -15.38
C ILE A 294 -4.69 -2.09 -14.86
N PHE A 295 -5.69 -2.25 -15.69
CA PHE A 295 -6.89 -3.01 -15.40
C PHE A 295 -6.88 -4.27 -16.25
N THR A 296 -6.86 -5.43 -15.61
CA THR A 296 -6.98 -6.72 -16.27
C THR A 296 -8.41 -7.26 -16.11
N ARG A 297 -8.66 -8.51 -16.46
CA ARG A 297 -9.96 -9.11 -16.31
C ARG A 297 -10.49 -8.99 -14.88
N HIS A 298 -11.71 -8.49 -14.72
CA HIS A 298 -12.46 -8.51 -13.46
C HIS A 298 -13.54 -9.59 -13.54
N GLU A 299 -13.75 -10.31 -12.44
CA GLU A 299 -14.71 -11.42 -12.36
C GLU A 299 -16.10 -10.93 -11.96
N ASP A 300 -16.16 -9.88 -11.14
CA ASP A 300 -17.42 -9.30 -10.66
C ASP A 300 -17.98 -8.28 -11.64
N MET A 301 -19.25 -8.44 -12.02
CA MET A 301 -19.94 -7.58 -12.96
C MET A 301 -20.10 -6.14 -12.43
N ALA A 302 -20.34 -5.98 -11.13
CA ALA A 302 -20.47 -4.65 -10.52
C ALA A 302 -19.15 -3.87 -10.58
N SER A 303 -18.02 -4.56 -10.42
CA SER A 303 -16.69 -3.99 -10.60
C SER A 303 -16.42 -3.63 -12.07
N CYS A 304 -16.88 -4.48 -13.02
CA CYS A 304 -16.79 -4.17 -14.44
C CYS A 304 -17.60 -2.93 -14.83
N GLU A 305 -18.80 -2.74 -14.26
CA GLU A 305 -19.63 -1.54 -14.49
C GLU A 305 -18.94 -0.26 -13.95
N LYS A 306 -18.38 -0.32 -12.76
CA LYS A 306 -17.63 0.81 -12.19
C LYS A 306 -16.38 1.13 -13.01
N LEU A 307 -15.69 0.11 -13.53
CA LEU A 307 -14.52 0.29 -14.41
C LEU A 307 -14.92 0.84 -15.77
N GLU A 308 -16.02 0.39 -16.36
CA GLU A 308 -16.61 0.95 -17.58
C GLU A 308 -16.83 2.46 -17.40
N GLY A 309 -17.52 2.87 -16.32
CA GLY A 309 -17.73 4.27 -15.98
C GLY A 309 -16.42 5.05 -15.78
N HIS A 310 -15.42 4.44 -15.14
CA HIS A 310 -14.08 5.04 -14.96
C HIS A 310 -13.37 5.25 -16.30
N CYS A 311 -13.50 4.32 -17.24
CA CYS A 311 -12.91 4.43 -18.57
C CYS A 311 -13.54 5.51 -19.43
N GLY A 312 -14.79 5.91 -19.14
CA GLY A 312 -15.51 6.95 -19.84
C GLY A 312 -15.98 6.53 -21.23
N ASP A 313 -16.58 7.48 -21.92
CA ASP A 313 -17.19 7.28 -23.22
C ASP A 313 -16.29 7.76 -24.36
N VAL A 314 -16.57 7.26 -25.55
CA VAL A 314 -16.04 7.76 -26.83
C VAL A 314 -17.20 8.13 -27.75
N ASP A 315 -17.02 9.20 -28.49
CA ASP A 315 -17.97 9.57 -29.52
C ASP A 315 -17.80 8.68 -30.75
N ILE A 316 -18.81 7.90 -31.05
CA ILE A 316 -18.87 7.06 -32.25
C ILE A 316 -20.00 7.55 -33.18
N ILE A 317 -19.75 7.43 -34.47
CA ILE A 317 -20.78 7.72 -35.47
C ILE A 317 -21.51 6.41 -35.79
N LYS A 318 -22.73 6.25 -35.28
CA LYS A 318 -23.59 5.12 -35.65
C LYS A 318 -24.28 5.40 -36.96
N HIS A 319 -24.05 4.55 -37.94
CA HIS A 319 -24.80 4.57 -39.19
C HIS A 319 -26.04 3.68 -39.05
N SER A 320 -27.22 4.28 -39.05
CA SER A 320 -28.46 3.54 -39.13
C SER A 320 -28.97 3.55 -40.55
N PHE A 321 -29.18 2.37 -41.11
CA PHE A 321 -29.80 2.20 -42.43
C PHE A 321 -31.27 1.87 -42.22
N THR A 322 -32.16 2.81 -42.58
CA THR A 322 -33.59 2.54 -42.59
C THR A 322 -34.00 2.36 -44.03
N THR A 323 -34.36 1.15 -44.41
CA THR A 323 -34.95 0.86 -45.71
C THR A 323 -36.47 0.94 -45.55
N SER A 324 -37.05 2.04 -45.97
CA SER A 324 -38.51 2.15 -46.06
C SER A 324 -38.99 1.75 -47.45
N VAL A 325 -39.72 0.66 -47.51
CA VAL A 325 -40.48 0.36 -48.75
C VAL A 325 -41.78 1.12 -48.69
N ASP A 326 -41.82 2.27 -49.35
CA ASP A 326 -43.04 3.05 -49.43
C ASP A 326 -44.04 2.36 -50.40
N ARG A 327 -44.88 1.47 -49.84
CA ARG A 327 -46.01 0.87 -50.57
C ARG A 327 -47.15 1.90 -50.68
N ARG A 328 -46.91 3.05 -51.27
CA ARG A 328 -48.02 3.86 -51.71
C ARG A 328 -48.60 3.30 -52.98
N LEU A 329 -49.60 2.48 -52.83
CA LEU A 329 -50.53 2.13 -53.90
C LEU A 329 -51.23 3.45 -54.35
N ARG A 330 -50.54 4.28 -55.14
CA ARG A 330 -51.22 5.26 -55.95
C ARG A 330 -51.76 4.48 -57.17
N ALA A 331 -53.05 4.17 -57.14
CA ALA A 331 -53.78 3.47 -58.14
C ALA A 331 -53.97 4.37 -59.39
N ASN A 332 -52.89 4.77 -60.07
CA ASN A 332 -53.01 5.60 -61.26
C ASN A 332 -52.36 5.10 -62.55
N SER A 333 -51.70 3.97 -62.55
CA SER A 333 -51.39 3.23 -63.78
C SER A 333 -51.06 1.79 -63.54
N ALA A 334 -51.69 0.89 -64.29
CA ALA A 334 -51.39 -0.54 -64.30
C ALA A 334 -49.97 -0.83 -64.79
N TRP A 335 -49.26 0.11 -65.35
CA TRP A 335 -47.88 0.02 -65.83
C TRP A 335 -46.84 0.15 -64.72
N ASP A 336 -47.10 0.88 -63.63
CA ASP A 336 -46.19 1.03 -62.53
C ASP A 336 -46.09 -0.27 -61.70
N ILE A 337 -47.15 -1.07 -61.73
CA ILE A 337 -47.17 -2.38 -61.08
C ILE A 337 -46.36 -3.40 -61.89
N LEU A 338 -46.39 -3.30 -63.21
CA LEU A 338 -45.75 -4.24 -64.14
C LEU A 338 -44.21 -3.97 -64.26
N LEU A 339 -43.76 -2.75 -64.05
CA LEU A 339 -42.37 -2.37 -64.17
C LEU A 339 -41.60 -2.39 -62.86
N GLY A 340 -42.24 -2.78 -61.75
CA GLY A 340 -41.55 -3.01 -60.48
C GLY A 340 -40.76 -1.80 -59.95
N THR A 341 -41.17 -0.60 -60.26
CA THR A 341 -40.50 0.64 -59.76
C THR A 341 -40.82 0.87 -58.30
N ASN A 342 -40.41 -0.06 -57.47
CA ASN A 342 -40.33 0.17 -56.03
C ASN A 342 -39.14 1.08 -55.75
N ARG A 343 -39.41 2.38 -55.60
CA ARG A 343 -38.39 3.30 -55.07
C ARG A 343 -38.11 2.92 -53.62
N THR A 344 -37.02 2.24 -53.40
CA THR A 344 -36.44 2.00 -52.08
C THR A 344 -35.69 3.28 -51.66
N ASP A 345 -36.29 4.10 -50.85
CA ASP A 345 -35.59 5.22 -50.24
C ASP A 345 -34.77 4.68 -49.06
N THR A 346 -33.48 4.55 -49.31
CA THR A 346 -32.52 4.18 -48.22
C THR A 346 -32.08 5.50 -47.57
N ARG A 347 -32.63 5.78 -46.43
CA ARG A 347 -32.16 6.92 -45.61
C ARG A 347 -31.03 6.43 -44.68
N THR A 348 -29.85 6.98 -44.87
CA THR A 348 -28.74 6.82 -43.97
C THR A 348 -28.77 7.97 -42.97
N ALA A 349 -29.07 7.66 -41.72
CA ALA A 349 -28.97 8.63 -40.64
C ALA A 349 -27.63 8.40 -39.93
N CYS A 350 -26.78 9.43 -39.90
CA CYS A 350 -25.56 9.42 -39.09
C CYS A 350 -25.85 10.24 -37.83
N ALA A 351 -25.86 9.57 -36.68
CA ALA A 351 -26.02 10.26 -35.41
C ALA A 351 -24.76 10.03 -34.57
N PRO A 352 -24.12 11.10 -34.05
CA PRO A 352 -23.10 10.93 -33.05
C PRO A 352 -23.76 10.33 -31.80
N THR A 353 -23.21 9.21 -31.32
CA THR A 353 -23.69 8.54 -30.14
C THR A 353 -22.49 8.34 -29.22
N ARG A 354 -22.68 8.53 -27.91
CA ARG A 354 -21.66 8.20 -26.90
C ARG A 354 -21.80 6.73 -26.54
N ASP A 355 -20.73 5.98 -26.70
CA ASP A 355 -20.64 4.60 -26.28
C ASP A 355 -19.49 4.44 -25.28
N PRO A 356 -19.59 3.55 -24.28
CA PRO A 356 -18.48 3.25 -23.40
C PRO A 356 -17.22 2.88 -24.17
N ARG A 357 -16.08 3.47 -23.79
CA ARG A 357 -14.77 3.18 -24.42
C ARG A 357 -14.43 1.70 -24.35
N PHE A 358 -14.68 1.10 -23.17
CA PHE A 358 -14.55 -0.34 -22.93
C PHE A 358 -15.81 -0.82 -22.22
N ARG A 359 -16.59 -1.67 -22.87
CA ARG A 359 -17.82 -2.22 -22.29
C ARG A 359 -17.51 -3.22 -21.22
N LYS A 360 -18.38 -3.35 -20.22
CA LYS A 360 -18.22 -4.29 -19.09
C LYS A 360 -18.03 -5.74 -19.56
N GLU A 361 -18.73 -6.16 -20.60
CA GLU A 361 -18.59 -7.51 -21.16
C GLU A 361 -17.20 -7.73 -21.78
N TYR A 362 -16.63 -6.69 -22.40
CA TYR A 362 -15.26 -6.72 -22.91
C TYR A 362 -14.24 -6.82 -21.77
N ILE A 363 -14.43 -6.05 -20.68
CA ILE A 363 -13.56 -6.06 -19.49
C ILE A 363 -13.58 -7.45 -18.86
N GLN A 364 -14.77 -8.05 -18.71
CA GLN A 364 -14.93 -9.38 -18.13
C GLN A 364 -14.31 -10.49 -19.02
N ALA A 365 -14.31 -10.29 -20.34
CA ALA A 365 -13.80 -11.24 -21.32
C ALA A 365 -12.33 -11.00 -21.70
N LEU A 366 -11.60 -10.08 -21.04
CA LEU A 366 -10.19 -9.84 -21.35
C LEU A 366 -9.38 -11.14 -21.24
N PRO A 367 -8.61 -11.49 -22.29
CA PRO A 367 -7.73 -12.66 -22.26
C PRO A 367 -6.63 -12.52 -21.21
N PRO A 368 -6.06 -13.62 -20.72
CA PRO A 368 -4.86 -13.59 -19.90
C PRO A 368 -3.72 -12.84 -20.62
N GLY A 369 -2.93 -12.08 -19.88
CA GLY A 369 -1.84 -11.29 -20.44
C GLY A 369 -2.28 -10.03 -21.20
N ILE A 370 -3.55 -9.66 -21.16
CA ILE A 370 -4.06 -8.41 -21.75
C ILE A 370 -4.66 -7.53 -20.66
N GLY A 371 -4.36 -6.23 -20.74
CA GLY A 371 -4.90 -5.24 -19.81
C GLY A 371 -5.25 -3.92 -20.49
N ILE A 372 -6.01 -3.11 -19.79
CA ILE A 372 -6.31 -1.73 -20.15
C ILE A 372 -5.41 -0.84 -19.31
N ILE A 373 -4.57 -0.05 -19.94
CA ILE A 373 -3.76 0.95 -19.26
C ILE A 373 -4.47 2.30 -19.24
N ASP A 374 -4.48 2.95 -18.09
CA ASP A 374 -4.90 4.34 -17.89
C ASP A 374 -3.71 5.13 -17.32
N ALA A 375 -3.22 6.07 -18.10
CA ALA A 375 -2.08 6.90 -17.75
C ALA A 375 -2.30 8.34 -18.24
N GLY A 376 -2.40 9.27 -17.28
CA GLY A 376 -2.58 10.70 -17.61
C GLY A 376 -3.83 11.02 -18.46
N GLY A 377 -4.91 10.26 -18.28
CA GLY A 377 -6.15 10.40 -19.06
C GLY A 377 -6.16 9.68 -20.41
N SER A 378 -5.02 9.15 -20.85
CA SER A 378 -4.94 8.29 -22.04
C SER A 378 -5.20 6.85 -21.66
N LYS A 379 -6.05 6.17 -22.43
CA LYS A 379 -6.42 4.76 -22.21
C LYS A 379 -6.16 3.94 -23.45
N ALA A 380 -5.49 2.80 -23.28
CA ALA A 380 -5.12 1.89 -24.37
C ALA A 380 -5.14 0.44 -23.91
N VAL A 381 -5.19 -0.50 -24.85
CA VAL A 381 -5.00 -1.92 -24.59
C VAL A 381 -3.51 -2.25 -24.58
N LEU A 382 -3.07 -2.99 -23.60
CA LEU A 382 -1.69 -3.36 -23.35
C LEU A 382 -1.56 -4.89 -23.35
N SER A 383 -0.52 -5.42 -24.02
CA SER A 383 -0.17 -6.83 -23.97
C SER A 383 1.06 -7.04 -23.08
N PHE A 384 1.01 -8.08 -22.24
CA PHE A 384 2.11 -8.55 -21.38
C PHE A 384 2.83 -9.76 -21.97
N GLU A 385 2.37 -10.26 -23.13
CA GLU A 385 3.09 -11.29 -23.84
C GLU A 385 4.39 -10.72 -24.43
N ALA A 386 5.48 -11.48 -24.25
CA ALA A 386 6.82 -11.13 -24.73
C ALA A 386 6.95 -11.27 -26.26
#